data_d5d02c240d47a391b0bbaa4a2b497fc2
#
_entry.id   d5d02c240d47a391b0bbaa4a2b497fc2
#
_cell.length_a   1.000
_cell.length_b   1.000
_cell.length_c   1.000
_cell.angle_alpha   90.00
_cell.angle_beta   90.00
_cell.angle_gamma   90.00
#
_symmetry.space_group_name_H-M   'P 1'
#
loop_
_entity.id
_entity.type
_entity.pdbx_description
1 polymer ?
#
loop_
_entity_poly.entity_id
_entity_poly.type
_entity_poly.pdbx_seq_one_letter_code
_entity_poly.pdbx_strand_id
1 'polypeptide(L)'
;MSEVKEVRFPDASSEVELRGIVHAPERASAGLVITHGRSNDLRNPLIRRLAEAVASEGIWALRLNFRYVDAKGQASRDLSREEDDLRGAVRFAREALPSQKIFVAGKSMGARVCARASADPEVAGVIALGYPLHPRFRPEVLRPPEWPYLMKPALFVQGDRDPFCDLERLRSELPQLKEPADLVVVEQAGHSFEPIGAKRDTFPEVREAIVRWIGGQIV
;
A
#
# COMPACT_ATOMS: atom_id res chain seq x y z
N MET A 1 -13.80 20.08 -1.96
CA MET A 1 -13.08 19.56 -0.73
C MET A 1 -13.46 18.10 -0.59
N SER A 2 -12.53 17.23 -0.22
CA SER A 2 -12.86 15.80 0.02
C SER A 2 -13.62 15.65 1.34
N GLU A 3 -14.68 14.82 1.33
CA GLU A 3 -15.36 14.39 2.55
C GLU A 3 -14.47 13.36 3.28
N VAL A 4 -14.33 13.49 4.59
CA VAL A 4 -13.59 12.53 5.43
C VAL A 4 -14.54 11.87 6.40
N LYS A 5 -14.62 10.53 6.36
CA LYS A 5 -15.60 9.76 7.14
C LYS A 5 -14.98 8.50 7.75
N GLU A 6 -15.22 8.25 9.03
CA GLU A 6 -14.97 6.94 9.63
C GLU A 6 -16.01 5.93 9.12
N VAL A 7 -15.53 4.74 8.80
CA VAL A 7 -16.36 3.65 8.27
C VAL A 7 -16.06 2.34 8.98
N ARG A 8 -17.04 1.44 8.93
CA ARG A 8 -16.90 0.06 9.35
C ARG A 8 -17.37 -0.84 8.23
N PHE A 9 -16.70 -1.95 8.03
CA PHE A 9 -17.00 -2.91 6.98
C PHE A 9 -16.47 -4.30 7.38
N PRO A 10 -17.06 -5.39 6.85
CA PRO A 10 -16.60 -6.73 7.16
C PRO A 10 -15.28 -7.07 6.46
N ASP A 11 -14.51 -7.99 7.03
CA ASP A 11 -13.43 -8.68 6.33
C ASP A 11 -13.98 -9.57 5.18
N ALA A 12 -13.13 -10.27 4.46
CA ALA A 12 -13.55 -11.12 3.33
C ALA A 12 -14.44 -12.29 3.77
N SER A 13 -14.24 -12.83 4.98
CA SER A 13 -15.05 -13.91 5.55
C SER A 13 -16.37 -13.44 6.15
N SER A 14 -16.53 -12.13 6.36
CA SER A 14 -17.66 -11.49 7.08
C SER A 14 -17.74 -11.86 8.57
N GLU A 15 -16.63 -12.30 9.16
CA GLU A 15 -16.53 -12.68 10.58
C GLU A 15 -16.10 -11.53 11.49
N VAL A 16 -15.34 -10.58 10.94
CA VAL A 16 -14.74 -9.47 11.68
C VAL A 16 -15.12 -8.13 11.09
N GLU A 17 -15.61 -7.23 11.93
CA GLU A 17 -15.83 -5.83 11.56
C GLU A 17 -14.52 -5.05 11.66
N LEU A 18 -14.13 -4.42 10.54
CA LEU A 18 -12.91 -3.63 10.40
C LEU A 18 -13.22 -2.14 10.47
N ARG A 19 -12.22 -1.36 10.89
CA ARG A 19 -12.28 0.11 10.93
C ARG A 19 -11.46 0.73 9.81
N GLY A 20 -12.03 1.77 9.18
CA GLY A 20 -11.33 2.56 8.21
C GLY A 20 -11.69 4.04 8.24
N ILE A 21 -10.95 4.83 7.48
CA ILE A 21 -11.25 6.23 7.20
C ILE A 21 -11.23 6.43 5.69
N VAL A 22 -12.36 6.86 5.16
CA VAL A 22 -12.53 7.23 3.76
C VAL A 22 -12.22 8.71 3.57
N HIS A 23 -11.53 9.01 2.47
CA HIS A 23 -11.37 10.35 1.93
C HIS A 23 -12.00 10.35 0.54
N ALA A 24 -13.20 10.91 0.42
CA ALA A 24 -13.99 10.89 -0.81
C ALA A 24 -13.93 12.25 -1.51
N PRO A 25 -13.38 12.33 -2.75
CA PRO A 25 -13.54 13.50 -3.60
C PRO A 25 -14.98 13.58 -4.13
N GLU A 26 -15.41 14.74 -4.63
CA GLU A 26 -16.73 14.90 -5.27
C GLU A 26 -16.93 13.94 -6.45
N ARG A 27 -15.87 13.70 -7.21
CA ARG A 27 -15.83 12.71 -8.30
C ARG A 27 -14.57 11.90 -8.20
N ALA A 28 -14.72 10.60 -8.15
CA ALA A 28 -13.60 9.68 -8.10
C ALA A 28 -13.28 9.12 -9.48
N SER A 29 -12.03 9.24 -9.91
CA SER A 29 -11.49 8.60 -11.12
C SER A 29 -10.99 7.17 -10.87
N ALA A 30 -10.59 6.87 -9.63
CA ALA A 30 -10.11 5.58 -9.15
C ALA A 30 -10.32 5.45 -7.64
N GLY A 31 -10.16 4.23 -7.11
CA GLY A 31 -10.09 3.95 -5.69
C GLY A 31 -8.69 3.48 -5.27
N LEU A 32 -8.25 3.88 -4.08
CA LEU A 32 -6.99 3.44 -3.47
C LEU A 32 -7.24 2.97 -2.02
N VAL A 33 -7.06 1.67 -1.77
CA VAL A 33 -7.10 1.10 -0.43
C VAL A 33 -5.68 1.08 0.14
N ILE A 34 -5.46 1.70 1.31
CA ILE A 34 -4.13 1.96 1.87
C ILE A 34 -3.97 1.21 3.20
N THR A 35 -2.92 0.39 3.31
CA THR A 35 -2.59 -0.42 4.47
C THR A 35 -1.32 0.05 5.16
N HIS A 36 -1.29 -0.10 6.49
CA HIS A 36 -0.15 0.28 7.34
C HIS A 36 0.88 -0.85 7.52
N GLY A 37 2.04 -0.52 8.08
CA GLY A 37 3.07 -1.48 8.48
C GLY A 37 2.77 -2.16 9.83
N ARG A 38 3.56 -3.19 10.19
CA ARG A 38 3.34 -4.07 11.34
C ARG A 38 3.12 -3.36 12.69
N SER A 39 3.89 -2.32 12.97
CA SER A 39 3.85 -1.61 14.27
C SER A 39 3.13 -0.27 14.18
N ASN A 40 2.17 -0.15 13.27
CA ASN A 40 1.43 1.07 12.99
C ASN A 40 -0.08 0.80 12.93
N ASP A 41 -0.83 1.85 12.71
CA ASP A 41 -2.27 1.84 12.51
C ASP A 41 -2.67 2.79 11.37
N LEU A 42 -3.96 2.94 11.11
CA LEU A 42 -4.52 3.83 10.08
C LEU A 42 -4.21 5.34 10.32
N ARG A 43 -3.66 5.73 11.50
CA ARG A 43 -3.27 7.11 11.81
C ARG A 43 -1.82 7.42 11.44
N ASN A 44 -1.06 6.42 10.97
CA ASN A 44 0.32 6.63 10.54
C ASN A 44 0.44 7.87 9.64
N PRO A 45 1.37 8.81 9.93
CA PRO A 45 1.45 10.09 9.22
C PRO A 45 1.64 9.95 7.71
N LEU A 46 2.42 8.97 7.24
CA LEU A 46 2.66 8.75 5.82
C LEU A 46 1.36 8.36 5.09
N ILE A 47 0.66 7.32 5.57
CA ILE A 47 -0.56 6.86 4.90
C ILE A 47 -1.71 7.84 5.03
N ARG A 48 -1.75 8.63 6.13
CA ARG A 48 -2.72 9.71 6.29
C ARG A 48 -2.47 10.82 5.26
N ARG A 49 -1.23 11.34 5.18
CA ARG A 49 -0.85 12.36 4.17
C ARG A 49 -1.11 11.86 2.75
N LEU A 50 -0.85 10.57 2.50
CA LEU A 50 -1.10 9.98 1.19
C LEU A 50 -2.60 9.97 0.87
N ALA A 51 -3.46 9.51 1.78
CA ALA A 51 -4.91 9.49 1.57
C ALA A 51 -5.48 10.90 1.32
N GLU A 52 -5.04 11.89 2.10
CA GLU A 52 -5.40 13.30 1.92
C GLU A 52 -4.96 13.82 0.53
N ALA A 53 -3.72 13.52 0.15
CA ALA A 53 -3.14 14.01 -1.10
C ALA A 53 -3.77 13.37 -2.34
N VAL A 54 -3.99 12.06 -2.37
CA VAL A 54 -4.61 11.40 -3.53
C VAL A 54 -6.10 11.78 -3.65
N ALA A 55 -6.78 12.03 -2.54
CA ALA A 55 -8.16 12.53 -2.57
C ALA A 55 -8.26 13.93 -3.20
N SER A 56 -7.26 14.80 -2.99
CA SER A 56 -7.21 16.10 -3.66
C SER A 56 -6.98 16.01 -5.17
N GLU A 57 -6.47 14.87 -5.66
CA GLU A 57 -6.27 14.55 -7.08
C GLU A 57 -7.43 13.73 -7.69
N GLY A 58 -8.55 13.63 -6.97
CA GLY A 58 -9.72 12.91 -7.47
C GLY A 58 -9.64 11.38 -7.35
N ILE A 59 -8.79 10.86 -6.47
CA ILE A 59 -8.70 9.43 -6.17
C ILE A 59 -9.36 9.17 -4.81
N TRP A 60 -10.43 8.38 -4.78
CA TRP A 60 -11.06 7.97 -3.53
C TRP A 60 -10.08 7.11 -2.71
N ALA A 61 -9.90 7.40 -1.45
CA ALA A 61 -8.92 6.70 -0.62
C ALA A 61 -9.56 6.13 0.65
N LEU A 62 -9.26 4.86 0.97
CA LEU A 62 -9.60 4.19 2.21
C LEU A 62 -8.31 3.75 2.90
N ARG A 63 -8.06 4.23 4.11
CA ARG A 63 -7.03 3.67 4.99
C ARG A 63 -7.70 2.89 6.11
N LEU A 64 -7.21 1.68 6.38
CA LEU A 64 -7.83 0.75 7.33
C LEU A 64 -6.86 0.34 8.44
N ASN A 65 -7.42 -0.11 9.56
CA ASN A 65 -6.71 -0.95 10.52
C ASN A 65 -6.83 -2.41 10.12
N PHE A 66 -5.72 -3.14 10.15
CA PHE A 66 -5.80 -4.58 10.22
C PHE A 66 -6.42 -5.00 11.56
N ARG A 67 -7.21 -6.07 11.58
CA ARG A 67 -7.97 -6.56 12.75
C ARG A 67 -7.14 -6.65 14.04
N TYR A 68 -5.88 -7.02 13.93
CA TYR A 68 -5.01 -7.18 15.10
C TYR A 68 -4.76 -5.87 15.86
N VAL A 69 -4.86 -4.70 15.19
CA VAL A 69 -4.67 -3.39 15.84
C VAL A 69 -5.79 -3.11 16.82
N ASP A 70 -7.03 -3.24 16.38
CA ASP A 70 -8.20 -2.97 17.21
C ASP A 70 -8.38 -4.05 18.29
N ALA A 71 -7.97 -5.29 18.01
CA ALA A 71 -7.90 -6.39 18.98
C ALA A 71 -6.70 -6.30 19.95
N LYS A 72 -5.82 -5.29 19.83
CA LYS A 72 -4.57 -5.15 20.62
C LYS A 72 -3.69 -6.40 20.56
N GLY A 73 -3.71 -7.10 19.44
CA GLY A 73 -2.99 -8.33 19.18
C GLY A 73 -1.74 -8.12 18.32
N GLN A 74 -1.38 -9.16 17.60
CA GLN A 74 -0.25 -9.17 16.67
C GLN A 74 -0.71 -9.63 15.29
N ALA A 75 0.00 -9.17 14.26
CA ALA A 75 -0.20 -9.64 12.90
C ALA A 75 0.03 -11.14 12.80
N SER A 76 -0.76 -11.82 11.97
CA SER A 76 -0.61 -13.23 11.73
C SER A 76 0.77 -13.57 11.15
N ARG A 77 1.28 -14.77 11.44
CA ARG A 77 2.63 -15.16 11.02
C ARG A 77 2.76 -15.23 9.51
N ASP A 78 1.73 -15.70 8.86
CA ASP A 78 1.63 -15.94 7.42
C ASP A 78 0.92 -14.81 6.64
N LEU A 79 0.45 -13.77 7.33
CA LEU A 79 -0.31 -12.63 6.80
C LEU A 79 -1.67 -13.00 6.19
N SER A 80 -2.20 -14.19 6.43
CA SER A 80 -3.48 -14.62 5.87
C SER A 80 -4.66 -13.79 6.36
N ARG A 81 -4.68 -13.46 7.67
CA ARG A 81 -5.73 -12.61 8.25
C ARG A 81 -5.70 -11.18 7.72
N GLU A 82 -4.50 -10.62 7.54
CA GLU A 82 -4.31 -9.29 6.98
C GLU A 82 -4.69 -9.26 5.48
N GLU A 83 -4.49 -10.37 4.77
CA GLU A 83 -4.97 -10.52 3.40
C GLU A 83 -6.50 -10.54 3.34
N ASP A 84 -7.19 -11.24 4.24
CA ASP A 84 -8.65 -11.23 4.34
C ASP A 84 -9.20 -9.85 4.71
N ASP A 85 -8.53 -9.13 5.61
CA ASP A 85 -8.87 -7.75 5.93
C ASP A 85 -8.80 -6.83 4.71
N LEU A 86 -7.72 -6.93 3.94
CA LEU A 86 -7.54 -6.13 2.73
C LEU A 86 -8.58 -6.49 1.66
N ARG A 87 -8.89 -7.75 1.46
CA ARG A 87 -9.94 -8.20 0.52
C ARG A 87 -11.32 -7.67 0.92
N GLY A 88 -11.64 -7.65 2.22
CA GLY A 88 -12.86 -7.01 2.72
C GLY A 88 -12.91 -5.51 2.40
N ALA A 89 -11.78 -4.81 2.59
CA ALA A 89 -11.65 -3.40 2.26
C ALA A 89 -11.76 -3.13 0.74
N VAL A 90 -11.22 -4.01 -0.11
CA VAL A 90 -11.37 -3.92 -1.58
C VAL A 90 -12.83 -4.11 -1.98
N ARG A 91 -13.55 -5.07 -1.39
CA ARG A 91 -14.98 -5.26 -1.62
C ARG A 91 -15.78 -4.02 -1.23
N PHE A 92 -15.53 -3.46 -0.04
CA PHE A 92 -16.16 -2.21 0.40
C PHE A 92 -15.88 -1.05 -0.57
N ALA A 93 -14.65 -0.92 -1.05
CA ALA A 93 -14.31 0.08 -2.06
C ALA A 93 -15.02 -0.16 -3.40
N ARG A 94 -15.20 -1.41 -3.82
CA ARG A 94 -15.95 -1.78 -5.03
C ARG A 94 -17.43 -1.41 -4.94
N GLU A 95 -18.04 -1.61 -3.78
CA GLU A 95 -19.44 -1.20 -3.54
C GLU A 95 -19.61 0.33 -3.65
N ALA A 96 -18.64 1.08 -3.13
CA ALA A 96 -18.62 2.55 -3.21
C ALA A 96 -18.31 3.06 -4.63
N LEU A 97 -17.54 2.29 -5.42
CA LEU A 97 -16.98 2.67 -6.72
C LEU A 97 -17.19 1.55 -7.76
N PRO A 98 -18.45 1.27 -8.19
CA PRO A 98 -18.75 0.09 -9.01
C PRO A 98 -18.07 0.09 -10.40
N SER A 99 -17.74 1.26 -10.95
CA SER A 99 -17.18 1.40 -12.29
C SER A 99 -15.69 1.78 -12.33
N GLN A 100 -15.09 2.17 -11.22
CA GLN A 100 -13.71 2.64 -11.17
C GLN A 100 -12.73 1.48 -10.92
N LYS A 101 -11.47 1.67 -11.35
CA LYS A 101 -10.38 0.75 -10.99
C LYS A 101 -10.01 0.93 -9.52
N ILE A 102 -9.83 -0.18 -8.80
CA ILE A 102 -9.42 -0.19 -7.39
C ILE A 102 -7.96 -0.63 -7.31
N PHE A 103 -7.13 0.21 -6.73
CA PHE A 103 -5.71 -0.07 -6.45
C PHE A 103 -5.52 -0.34 -4.96
N VAL A 104 -4.47 -1.08 -4.62
CA VAL A 104 -4.07 -1.30 -3.23
C VAL A 104 -2.67 -0.75 -3.00
N ALA A 105 -2.48 -0.02 -1.90
CA ALA A 105 -1.18 0.50 -1.49
C ALA A 105 -0.83 0.01 -0.09
N GLY A 106 0.41 -0.36 0.14
CA GLY A 106 0.83 -0.83 1.44
C GLY A 106 2.21 -0.36 1.85
N LYS A 107 2.34 0.00 3.14
CA LYS A 107 3.62 0.36 3.74
C LYS A 107 4.25 -0.88 4.39
N SER A 108 5.49 -1.23 4.01
CA SER A 108 6.26 -2.29 4.67
C SER A 108 5.51 -3.64 4.69
N MET A 109 5.09 -4.15 5.85
CA MET A 109 4.26 -5.36 5.93
C MET A 109 3.00 -5.23 5.07
N GLY A 110 2.36 -4.06 5.04
CA GLY A 110 1.21 -3.80 4.18
C GLY A 110 1.51 -3.98 2.69
N ALA A 111 2.72 -3.64 2.23
CA ALA A 111 3.14 -3.89 0.85
C ALA A 111 3.18 -5.40 0.52
N ARG A 112 3.62 -6.22 1.47
CA ARG A 112 3.59 -7.69 1.33
C ARG A 112 2.16 -8.22 1.27
N VAL A 113 1.27 -7.67 2.12
CA VAL A 113 -0.17 -8.03 2.09
C VAL A 113 -0.80 -7.64 0.75
N CYS A 114 -0.50 -6.44 0.23
CA CYS A 114 -1.00 -6.00 -1.08
C CYS A 114 -0.53 -6.91 -2.23
N ALA A 115 0.75 -7.34 -2.21
CA ALA A 115 1.26 -8.28 -3.21
C ALA A 115 0.49 -9.61 -3.19
N ARG A 116 0.18 -10.15 -2.01
CA ARG A 116 -0.61 -11.39 -1.85
C ARG A 116 -2.06 -11.22 -2.31
N ALA A 117 -2.70 -10.12 -1.91
CA ALA A 117 -4.08 -9.82 -2.29
C ALA A 117 -4.25 -9.45 -3.78
N SER A 118 -3.16 -9.28 -4.53
CA SER A 118 -3.21 -8.88 -5.94
C SER A 118 -3.86 -9.94 -6.86
N ALA A 119 -3.99 -11.19 -6.41
CA ALA A 119 -4.73 -12.23 -7.12
C ALA A 119 -6.25 -11.98 -7.13
N ASP A 120 -6.76 -11.09 -6.27
CA ASP A 120 -8.16 -10.70 -6.26
C ASP A 120 -8.52 -9.99 -7.58
N PRO A 121 -9.56 -10.44 -8.33
CA PRO A 121 -9.94 -9.84 -9.61
C PRO A 121 -10.33 -8.36 -9.51
N GLU A 122 -10.80 -7.91 -8.35
CA GLU A 122 -11.17 -6.53 -8.10
C GLU A 122 -9.97 -5.58 -7.95
N VAL A 123 -8.77 -6.11 -7.72
CA VAL A 123 -7.54 -5.32 -7.64
C VAL A 123 -7.02 -5.04 -9.03
N ALA A 124 -6.86 -3.77 -9.40
CA ALA A 124 -6.32 -3.34 -10.68
C ALA A 124 -4.78 -3.18 -10.69
N GLY A 125 -4.17 -2.93 -9.53
CA GLY A 125 -2.73 -2.78 -9.40
C GLY A 125 -2.29 -2.59 -7.96
N VAL A 126 -0.98 -2.75 -7.73
CA VAL A 126 -0.34 -2.75 -6.42
C VAL A 126 0.67 -1.62 -6.28
N ILE A 127 0.67 -0.92 -5.16
CA ILE A 127 1.67 0.09 -4.81
C ILE A 127 2.39 -0.33 -3.54
N ALA A 128 3.66 -0.65 -3.66
CA ALA A 128 4.51 -1.09 -2.56
C ALA A 128 5.36 0.08 -2.04
N LEU A 129 5.09 0.52 -0.81
CA LEU A 129 5.80 1.62 -0.14
C LEU A 129 6.83 1.07 0.85
N GLY A 130 8.11 1.20 0.53
CA GLY A 130 9.17 0.64 1.36
C GLY A 130 9.01 -0.88 1.50
N TYR A 131 9.09 -1.62 0.39
CA TYR A 131 8.95 -3.08 0.42
C TYR A 131 10.12 -3.72 1.19
N PRO A 132 9.83 -4.53 2.24
CA PRO A 132 10.89 -5.09 3.07
C PRO A 132 11.43 -6.39 2.45
N LEU A 133 12.42 -6.28 1.59
CA LEU A 133 13.02 -7.40 0.86
C LEU A 133 13.80 -8.37 1.77
N HIS A 134 14.35 -7.86 2.88
CA HIS A 134 15.11 -8.63 3.87
C HIS A 134 14.91 -8.08 5.29
N PRO A 135 15.36 -8.76 6.35
CA PRO A 135 15.43 -8.20 7.70
C PRO A 135 16.35 -6.99 7.76
N ARG A 136 16.10 -6.10 8.72
CA ARG A 136 16.85 -4.87 8.90
C ARG A 136 18.38 -5.13 8.93
N PHE A 137 19.12 -4.44 8.05
CA PHE A 137 20.60 -4.56 7.91
C PHE A 137 21.12 -5.98 7.68
N ARG A 138 20.29 -6.87 7.10
CA ARG A 138 20.68 -8.25 6.83
C ARG A 138 20.28 -8.67 5.40
N PRO A 139 20.91 -8.07 4.38
CA PRO A 139 20.58 -8.32 2.98
C PRO A 139 20.86 -9.77 2.54
N GLU A 140 21.74 -10.47 3.26
CA GLU A 140 22.04 -11.89 3.02
C GLU A 140 20.90 -12.83 3.43
N VAL A 141 19.98 -12.37 4.30
CA VAL A 141 18.84 -13.15 4.76
C VAL A 141 17.62 -12.83 3.91
N LEU A 142 17.35 -13.71 2.96
CA LEU A 142 16.19 -13.55 2.09
C LEU A 142 14.89 -13.81 2.83
N ARG A 143 13.95 -12.87 2.72
CA ARG A 143 12.54 -13.21 3.00
C ARG A 143 11.99 -13.92 1.77
N PRO A 144 11.14 -14.95 1.94
CA PRO A 144 10.38 -15.44 0.81
C PRO A 144 9.59 -14.27 0.21
N PRO A 145 9.86 -13.89 -1.03
CA PRO A 145 9.12 -12.81 -1.65
C PRO A 145 7.68 -13.25 -1.89
N GLU A 146 6.77 -12.29 -1.88
CA GLU A 146 5.40 -12.51 -2.31
C GLU A 146 5.26 -12.46 -3.85
N TRP A 147 6.38 -12.57 -4.58
CA TRP A 147 6.43 -12.51 -6.04
C TRP A 147 5.51 -13.52 -6.75
N PRO A 148 5.37 -14.76 -6.29
CA PRO A 148 4.44 -15.71 -6.91
C PRO A 148 2.97 -15.28 -6.82
N TYR A 149 2.64 -14.42 -5.87
CA TYR A 149 1.30 -13.90 -5.65
C TYR A 149 1.05 -12.56 -6.35
N LEU A 150 2.10 -11.86 -6.79
CA LEU A 150 1.97 -10.58 -7.47
C LEU A 150 1.49 -10.80 -8.92
N MET A 151 0.18 -10.66 -9.10
CA MET A 151 -0.54 -10.98 -10.34
C MET A 151 -1.11 -9.74 -11.05
N LYS A 152 -0.64 -8.55 -10.68
CA LYS A 152 -1.10 -7.28 -11.24
C LYS A 152 0.09 -6.35 -11.47
N PRO A 153 -0.03 -5.37 -12.38
CA PRO A 153 0.96 -4.30 -12.50
C PRO A 153 1.27 -3.67 -11.15
N ALA A 154 2.53 -3.34 -10.92
CA ALA A 154 2.96 -2.83 -9.63
C ALA A 154 3.86 -1.59 -9.72
N LEU A 155 3.72 -0.70 -8.75
CA LEU A 155 4.66 0.38 -8.49
C LEU A 155 5.39 0.12 -7.17
N PHE A 156 6.71 0.07 -7.21
CA PHE A 156 7.54 0.08 -6.02
C PHE A 156 8.08 1.50 -5.80
N VAL A 157 7.78 2.07 -4.64
CA VAL A 157 8.39 3.33 -4.19
C VAL A 157 9.31 3.01 -3.04
N GLN A 158 10.61 3.25 -3.21
CA GLN A 158 11.64 2.77 -2.29
C GLN A 158 12.64 3.86 -1.94
N GLY A 159 12.92 4.05 -0.64
CA GLY A 159 14.00 4.92 -0.20
C GLY A 159 15.38 4.27 -0.45
N ASP A 160 16.35 5.04 -0.93
CA ASP A 160 17.71 4.53 -1.20
C ASP A 160 18.52 4.22 0.06
N ARG A 161 18.05 4.68 1.22
CA ARG A 161 18.64 4.42 2.56
C ARG A 161 17.78 3.50 3.42
N ASP A 162 16.88 2.76 2.80
CA ASP A 162 16.02 1.82 3.53
C ASP A 162 16.82 0.60 4.01
N PRO A 163 16.96 0.39 5.35
CA PRO A 163 17.72 -0.73 5.87
C PRO A 163 17.03 -2.10 5.71
N PHE A 164 15.85 -2.16 5.13
CA PHE A 164 15.09 -3.39 4.86
C PHE A 164 15.09 -3.78 3.38
N CYS A 165 15.74 -3.00 2.52
CA CYS A 165 15.75 -3.27 1.09
C CYS A 165 17.08 -2.93 0.45
N ASP A 166 17.75 -3.93 -0.09
CA ASP A 166 18.87 -3.75 -1.00
C ASP A 166 18.30 -3.38 -2.38
N LEU A 167 18.62 -2.16 -2.85
CA LEU A 167 18.08 -1.63 -4.10
C LEU A 167 18.59 -2.37 -5.34
N GLU A 168 19.86 -2.76 -5.37
CA GLU A 168 20.42 -3.48 -6.52
C GLU A 168 19.74 -4.81 -6.69
N ARG A 169 19.50 -5.48 -5.57
CA ARG A 169 18.74 -6.71 -5.55
C ARG A 169 17.28 -6.48 -5.98
N LEU A 170 16.60 -5.46 -5.45
CA LEU A 170 15.23 -5.15 -5.89
C LEU A 170 15.19 -4.93 -7.39
N ARG A 171 16.12 -4.16 -7.95
CA ARG A 171 16.23 -3.92 -9.41
C ARG A 171 16.43 -5.21 -10.21
N SER A 172 17.17 -6.17 -9.68
CA SER A 172 17.40 -7.46 -10.36
C SER A 172 16.20 -8.42 -10.29
N GLU A 173 15.36 -8.28 -9.26
CA GLU A 173 14.18 -9.13 -9.06
C GLU A 173 12.96 -8.64 -9.86
N LEU A 174 12.75 -7.33 -9.98
CA LEU A 174 11.56 -6.75 -10.62
C LEU A 174 11.33 -7.24 -12.07
N PRO A 175 12.34 -7.35 -12.94
CA PRO A 175 12.16 -7.85 -14.30
C PRO A 175 11.72 -9.32 -14.39
N GLN A 176 11.80 -10.07 -13.28
CA GLN A 176 11.39 -11.47 -13.21
C GLN A 176 9.91 -11.63 -12.85
N LEU A 177 9.22 -10.54 -12.54
CA LEU A 177 7.78 -10.56 -12.26
C LEU A 177 6.99 -10.85 -13.52
N LYS A 178 5.84 -11.50 -13.37
CA LYS A 178 4.94 -11.85 -14.49
C LYS A 178 4.28 -10.62 -15.11
N GLU A 179 3.96 -9.65 -14.26
CA GLU A 179 3.31 -8.40 -14.65
C GLU A 179 4.30 -7.24 -14.56
N PRO A 180 4.12 -6.18 -15.34
CA PRO A 180 5.00 -5.02 -15.31
C PRO A 180 5.13 -4.42 -13.92
N ALA A 181 6.36 -4.07 -13.55
CA ALA A 181 6.65 -3.42 -12.28
C ALA A 181 7.57 -2.22 -12.47
N ASP A 182 7.11 -1.07 -12.02
CA ASP A 182 7.87 0.17 -12.03
C ASP A 182 8.57 0.38 -10.68
N LEU A 183 9.74 1.01 -10.71
CA LEU A 183 10.49 1.38 -9.51
C LEU A 183 10.76 2.89 -9.51
N VAL A 184 10.31 3.55 -8.46
CA VAL A 184 10.68 4.93 -8.15
C VAL A 184 11.55 4.91 -6.88
N VAL A 185 12.77 5.42 -7.00
CA VAL A 185 13.70 5.55 -5.88
C VAL A 185 13.61 6.97 -5.35
N VAL A 186 13.37 7.09 -4.04
CA VAL A 186 13.40 8.37 -3.33
C VAL A 186 14.77 8.52 -2.69
N GLU A 187 15.56 9.46 -3.20
CA GLU A 187 16.93 9.67 -2.74
C GLU A 187 16.98 10.21 -1.31
N GLN A 188 18.00 9.82 -0.57
CA GLN A 188 18.24 10.22 0.83
C GLN A 188 17.03 9.95 1.74
N ALA A 189 16.27 8.91 1.45
CA ALA A 189 15.09 8.52 2.20
C ALA A 189 15.23 7.15 2.86
N GLY A 190 14.76 7.05 4.09
CA GLY A 190 14.73 5.80 4.87
C GLY A 190 13.48 4.96 4.59
N HIS A 191 13.23 4.02 5.50
CA HIS A 191 12.14 3.03 5.36
C HIS A 191 10.73 3.63 5.33
N SER A 192 10.49 4.73 6.02
CA SER A 192 9.22 5.45 6.00
C SER A 192 9.31 6.78 5.22
N PHE A 193 10.27 6.84 4.32
CA PHE A 193 10.61 8.03 3.54
C PHE A 193 11.02 9.23 4.40
N GLU A 194 11.46 8.99 5.64
CA GLU A 194 12.11 10.01 6.44
C GLU A 194 13.42 10.44 5.78
N PRO A 195 13.71 11.75 5.71
CA PRO A 195 14.95 12.22 5.10
C PRO A 195 16.17 11.82 5.93
N ILE A 196 17.22 11.31 5.28
CA ILE A 196 18.48 10.93 5.91
C ILE A 196 19.59 11.81 5.37
N GLY A 197 20.22 12.58 6.26
CA GLY A 197 21.34 13.47 5.87
C GLY A 197 20.92 14.77 5.17
N ALA A 198 19.64 14.99 4.96
CA ALA A 198 19.12 16.22 4.36
C ALA A 198 17.86 16.71 5.11
N LYS A 199 17.69 18.05 5.18
CA LYS A 199 16.45 18.65 5.70
C LYS A 199 15.52 18.93 4.51
N ARG A 200 14.81 17.93 4.04
CA ARG A 200 13.82 18.07 2.96
C ARG A 200 12.59 17.24 3.26
N ASP A 201 11.44 17.60 2.69
CA ASP A 201 10.26 16.74 2.66
C ASP A 201 10.34 15.83 1.43
N THR A 202 10.41 14.53 1.63
CA THR A 202 10.45 13.52 0.57
C THR A 202 9.05 13.10 0.11
N PHE A 203 8.02 13.48 0.86
CA PHE A 203 6.64 13.07 0.57
C PHE A 203 6.12 13.55 -0.80
N PRO A 204 6.46 14.75 -1.32
CA PRO A 204 6.03 15.16 -2.65
C PRO A 204 6.44 14.16 -3.75
N GLU A 205 7.64 13.59 -3.67
CA GLU A 205 8.12 12.58 -4.63
C GLU A 205 7.30 11.28 -4.54
N VAL A 206 7.01 10.82 -3.33
CA VAL A 206 6.16 9.65 -3.09
C VAL A 206 4.75 9.87 -3.64
N ARG A 207 4.14 11.03 -3.35
CA ARG A 207 2.82 11.40 -3.86
C ARG A 207 2.79 11.43 -5.39
N GLU A 208 3.74 12.15 -5.99
CA GLU A 208 3.80 12.33 -7.44
C GLU A 208 3.96 11.00 -8.17
N ALA A 209 4.82 10.10 -7.67
CA ALA A 209 5.00 8.76 -8.22
C ALA A 209 3.68 8.00 -8.24
N ILE A 210 2.93 8.01 -7.13
CA ILE A 210 1.67 7.28 -7.00
C ILE A 210 0.57 7.87 -7.90
N VAL A 211 0.38 9.18 -7.86
CA VAL A 211 -0.67 9.86 -8.65
C VAL A 211 -0.42 9.67 -10.14
N ARG A 212 0.83 9.86 -10.60
CA ARG A 212 1.21 9.65 -11.99
C ARG A 212 0.99 8.20 -12.44
N TRP A 213 1.40 7.26 -11.60
CA TRP A 213 1.27 5.83 -11.94
C TRP A 213 -0.18 5.40 -12.03
N ILE A 214 -1.03 5.76 -11.04
CA ILE A 214 -2.47 5.49 -11.11
C ILE A 214 -3.07 6.16 -12.36
N GLY A 215 -2.73 7.42 -12.65
CA GLY A 215 -3.18 8.13 -13.83
C GLY A 215 -2.89 7.36 -15.13
N GLY A 216 -1.70 6.78 -15.28
CA GLY A 216 -1.33 5.94 -16.42
C GLY A 216 -2.08 4.61 -16.50
N GLN A 217 -2.62 4.10 -15.39
CA GLN A 217 -3.36 2.85 -15.37
C GLN A 217 -4.87 3.02 -15.66
N ILE A 218 -5.42 4.20 -15.57
CA ILE A 218 -6.87 4.47 -15.76
C ILE A 218 -7.23 5.00 -17.15
N VAL A 219 -6.24 5.31 -17.96
CA VAL A 219 -6.40 5.74 -19.37
C VAL A 219 -6.75 4.57 -20.27
#